data_38d0b3ee0ff4c61a70a93fc9d7b3d6e0
#
_entry.id   38d0b3ee0ff4c61a70a93fc9d7b3d6e0
#
_cell.length_a   1.000
_cell.length_b   1.000
_cell.length_c   1.000
_cell.angle_alpha   90.00
_cell.angle_beta   90.00
_cell.angle_gamma   90.00
#
_symmetry.space_group_name_H-M   'P 1'
#
loop_
_entity.id
_entity.type
_entity.pdbx_description
1 polymer ?
#
loop_
_entity_poly.entity_id
_entity_poly.type
_entity_poly.pdbx_seq_one_letter_code
_entity_poly.pdbx_strand_id
1 'polypeptide(L)'
;MMEPSATQSNAPASHAAHPPETLEGWYALHQIFSVDRAALARISDRSAAAVVAPRTDAEGWSAYARLIGSSADLMVMHFRSTLDEIGEAQSAFARQPIMEALRPVYSFLSITEAGLYHLTAQLARDAAARGGSVGDAVYAAELTARSAAERDSQHVRRRLYPTV
;
A
#
# COMPACT_ATOMS: atom_id res chain seq x y z
N MET A 1 63.20 -30.22 0.24
CA MET A 1 62.66 -28.87 0.18
C MET A 1 61.27 -28.99 -0.41
N MET A 2 60.24 -29.02 0.43
CA MET A 2 58.83 -29.25 0.08
C MET A 2 58.13 -27.91 0.16
N GLU A 3 57.57 -27.40 -0.97
CA GLU A 3 56.76 -26.19 -0.99
C GLU A 3 55.36 -26.45 -0.40
N PRO A 4 54.82 -25.53 0.37
CA PRO A 4 53.46 -25.67 0.86
C PRO A 4 52.43 -25.22 -0.21
N SER A 5 51.57 -26.17 -0.54
CA SER A 5 50.42 -25.95 -1.43
C SER A 5 49.45 -24.92 -0.80
N ALA A 6 49.24 -23.81 -1.52
CA ALA A 6 48.31 -22.79 -1.08
C ALA A 6 46.87 -23.31 -1.27
N THR A 7 46.20 -23.56 -0.18
CA THR A 7 44.75 -23.84 -0.16
C THR A 7 44.01 -22.57 -0.49
N GLN A 8 43.47 -22.48 -1.70
CA GLN A 8 42.53 -21.39 -2.05
C GLN A 8 41.24 -21.58 -1.25
N SER A 9 41.02 -20.70 -0.33
CA SER A 9 39.77 -20.56 0.41
C SER A 9 38.68 -20.06 -0.56
N ASN A 10 37.81 -20.96 -0.98
CA ASN A 10 36.62 -20.66 -1.77
C ASN A 10 35.51 -20.19 -0.81
N ALA A 11 35.65 -18.98 -0.25
CA ALA A 11 34.59 -18.35 0.49
C ALA A 11 33.43 -18.06 -0.48
N PRO A 12 32.20 -18.48 -0.19
CA PRO A 12 31.06 -18.12 -1.04
C PRO A 12 30.95 -16.60 -1.07
N ALA A 13 30.88 -16.03 -2.28
CA ALA A 13 30.63 -14.62 -2.49
C ALA A 13 29.37 -14.26 -1.68
N SER A 14 29.51 -13.38 -0.70
CA SER A 14 28.36 -12.86 0.03
C SER A 14 27.49 -12.09 -0.97
N HIS A 15 26.39 -12.70 -1.37
CA HIS A 15 25.36 -11.97 -2.09
C HIS A 15 24.85 -10.86 -1.18
N ALA A 16 25.32 -9.64 -1.40
CA ALA A 16 24.77 -8.48 -0.73
C ALA A 16 23.26 -8.48 -1.02
N ALA A 17 22.44 -8.60 0.04
CA ALA A 17 21.00 -8.56 -0.10
C ALA A 17 20.64 -7.18 -0.64
N HIS A 18 20.16 -7.14 -1.88
CA HIS A 18 19.60 -5.91 -2.44
C HIS A 18 18.19 -5.74 -1.87
N PRO A 19 17.87 -4.59 -1.27
CA PRO A 19 16.52 -4.38 -0.78
C PRO A 19 15.54 -4.51 -1.95
N PRO A 20 14.39 -5.17 -1.74
CA PRO A 20 13.40 -5.33 -2.78
C PRO A 20 12.85 -3.97 -3.20
N GLU A 21 12.80 -3.74 -4.50
CA GLU A 21 12.12 -2.59 -5.07
C GLU A 21 10.60 -2.76 -4.95
N THR A 22 9.90 -1.65 -4.68
CA THR A 22 8.44 -1.60 -4.64
C THR A 22 7.93 -0.48 -5.55
N LEU A 23 6.74 -0.69 -6.09
CA LEU A 23 5.97 0.36 -6.74
C LEU A 23 4.93 0.84 -5.74
N GLU A 24 4.84 2.15 -5.58
CA GLU A 24 3.86 2.80 -4.72
C GLU A 24 2.64 3.24 -5.56
N GLY A 25 1.47 3.16 -4.93
CA GLY A 25 0.20 3.57 -5.50
C GLY A 25 -0.48 4.64 -4.66
N TRP A 26 -1.74 4.40 -4.29
CA TRP A 26 -2.54 5.36 -3.53
C TRP A 26 -2.25 5.33 -2.04
N TYR A 27 -2.43 6.47 -1.40
CA TYR A 27 -2.55 6.56 0.05
C TYR A 27 -3.89 5.97 0.50
N ALA A 28 -3.87 5.27 1.63
CA ALA A 28 -5.04 4.63 2.20
C ALA A 28 -5.17 4.99 3.69
N LEU A 29 -6.22 5.72 4.03
CA LEU A 29 -6.59 6.02 5.41
C LEU A 29 -7.69 5.08 5.86
N HIS A 30 -7.46 4.37 6.95
CA HIS A 30 -8.45 3.54 7.63
C HIS A 30 -8.79 4.17 8.97
N GLN A 31 -10.06 4.41 9.21
CA GLN A 31 -10.57 4.95 10.46
C GLN A 31 -11.61 3.98 11.05
N ILE A 32 -11.41 3.61 12.30
CA ILE A 32 -12.24 2.62 12.99
C ILE A 32 -13.01 3.31 14.10
N PHE A 33 -14.32 3.06 14.15
CA PHE A 33 -15.24 3.70 15.09
C PHE A 33 -16.11 2.67 15.80
N SER A 34 -16.44 2.98 17.06
CA SER A 34 -17.59 2.41 17.74
C SER A 34 -18.79 3.37 17.62
N VAL A 35 -20.00 2.81 17.63
CA VAL A 35 -21.24 3.58 17.51
C VAL A 35 -21.86 3.81 18.89
N ASP A 36 -22.00 5.06 19.27
CA ASP A 36 -22.85 5.47 20.40
C ASP A 36 -24.33 5.37 19.97
N ARG A 37 -24.98 4.28 20.33
CA ARG A 37 -26.36 3.99 19.93
C ARG A 37 -27.36 4.99 20.50
N ALA A 38 -27.08 5.57 21.68
CA ALA A 38 -27.94 6.59 22.28
C ALA A 38 -27.80 7.92 21.54
N ALA A 39 -26.59 8.29 21.13
CA ALA A 39 -26.37 9.45 20.28
C ALA A 39 -27.00 9.26 18.90
N LEU A 40 -26.82 8.09 18.28
CA LEU A 40 -27.42 7.76 16.99
C LEU A 40 -28.94 7.85 17.00
N ALA A 41 -29.58 7.42 18.10
CA ALA A 41 -31.04 7.52 18.26
C ALA A 41 -31.55 8.96 18.36
N ARG A 42 -30.69 9.92 18.72
CA ARG A 42 -31.02 11.35 18.79
C ARG A 42 -30.88 12.09 17.46
N ILE A 43 -30.17 11.52 16.52
CA ILE A 43 -30.07 12.10 15.18
C ILE A 43 -31.44 11.98 14.52
N SER A 44 -32.15 13.12 14.44
CA SER A 44 -33.57 13.20 14.03
C SER A 44 -33.75 12.94 12.54
N ASP A 45 -32.77 13.27 11.74
CA ASP A 45 -32.76 13.01 10.31
C ASP A 45 -32.04 11.69 10.00
N ARG A 46 -32.83 10.64 9.73
CA ARG A 46 -32.28 9.33 9.37
C ARG A 46 -31.52 9.35 8.04
N SER A 47 -31.79 10.30 7.15
CA SER A 47 -31.01 10.48 5.93
C SER A 47 -29.63 11.06 6.22
N ALA A 48 -29.52 11.91 7.24
CA ALA A 48 -28.25 12.44 7.74
C ALA A 48 -27.43 11.39 8.49
N ALA A 49 -28.08 10.36 9.05
CA ALA A 49 -27.43 9.21 9.67
C ALA A 49 -27.03 8.12 8.66
N ALA A 50 -27.47 8.23 7.41
CA ALA A 50 -27.01 7.34 6.37
C ALA A 50 -25.54 7.64 6.07
N VAL A 51 -24.73 6.61 6.16
CA VAL A 51 -23.34 6.69 5.71
C VAL A 51 -23.39 6.97 4.21
N VAL A 52 -22.86 8.13 3.80
CA VAL A 52 -22.89 8.55 2.39
C VAL A 52 -22.26 7.47 1.52
N ALA A 53 -22.95 7.11 0.43
CA ALA A 53 -22.48 6.13 -0.53
C ALA A 53 -21.02 6.39 -0.94
N PRO A 54 -20.21 5.33 -1.12
CA PRO A 54 -18.84 5.49 -1.51
C PRO A 54 -18.74 6.32 -2.79
N ARG A 55 -17.94 7.37 -2.73
CA ARG A 55 -17.64 8.16 -3.90
C ARG A 55 -16.52 7.45 -4.67
N THR A 56 -16.82 6.99 -5.86
CA THR A 56 -15.84 6.46 -6.80
C THR A 56 -15.61 7.52 -7.86
N ASP A 57 -14.43 8.09 -7.90
CA ASP A 57 -13.95 8.92 -8.99
C ASP A 57 -12.64 8.34 -9.53
N ALA A 58 -12.16 8.88 -10.64
CA ALA A 58 -10.95 8.38 -11.29
C ALA A 58 -9.68 8.55 -10.43
N GLU A 59 -9.75 9.34 -9.35
CA GLU A 59 -8.62 9.73 -8.52
C GLU A 59 -8.67 9.12 -7.12
N GLY A 60 -9.68 8.29 -6.83
CA GLY A 60 -9.81 7.58 -5.58
C GLY A 60 -11.25 7.26 -5.20
N TRP A 61 -11.44 6.68 -4.02
CA TRP A 61 -12.76 6.32 -3.51
C TRP A 61 -12.78 6.32 -1.98
N SER A 62 -13.99 6.29 -1.43
CA SER A 62 -14.22 6.06 -0.01
C SER A 62 -15.23 4.95 0.14
N ALA A 63 -15.02 4.09 1.12
CA ALA A 63 -15.93 2.99 1.44
C ALA A 63 -16.13 2.84 2.94
N TYR A 64 -17.21 2.15 3.28
CA TYR A 64 -17.60 1.86 4.65
C TYR A 64 -17.79 0.37 4.82
N ALA A 65 -17.21 -0.19 5.87
CA ALA A 65 -17.36 -1.60 6.20
C ALA A 65 -17.90 -1.73 7.63
N ARG A 66 -18.98 -2.50 7.77
CA ARG A 66 -19.44 -2.91 9.09
C ARG A 66 -18.50 -3.99 9.64
N LEU A 67 -17.99 -3.79 10.85
CA LEU A 67 -17.12 -4.74 11.50
C LEU A 67 -17.97 -5.80 12.24
N ILE A 68 -17.67 -7.06 12.00
CA ILE A 68 -18.34 -8.20 12.62
C ILE A 68 -17.33 -8.93 13.49
N GLY A 69 -17.70 -9.24 14.74
CA GLY A 69 -16.81 -9.92 15.68
C GLY A 69 -15.69 -9.03 16.24
N SER A 70 -15.86 -7.70 16.17
CA SER A 70 -14.94 -6.69 16.70
C SER A 70 -15.60 -5.92 17.85
N SER A 71 -14.79 -5.28 18.70
CA SER A 71 -15.24 -4.30 19.68
C SER A 71 -15.64 -2.96 19.06
N ALA A 72 -15.32 -2.75 17.78
CA ALA A 72 -15.73 -1.61 16.98
C ALA A 72 -16.83 -2.01 15.99
N ASP A 73 -17.56 -1.03 15.49
CA ASP A 73 -18.74 -1.25 14.66
C ASP A 73 -18.52 -0.91 13.18
N LEU A 74 -17.71 0.10 12.89
CA LEU A 74 -17.57 0.69 11.56
C LEU A 74 -16.10 0.94 11.22
N MET A 75 -15.72 0.60 10.01
CA MET A 75 -14.48 1.06 9.38
C MET A 75 -14.81 1.96 8.20
N VAL A 76 -14.16 3.12 8.15
CA VAL A 76 -14.19 4.04 7.02
C VAL A 76 -12.84 4.02 6.34
N MET A 77 -12.84 3.85 5.03
CA MET A 77 -11.63 3.80 4.21
C MET A 77 -11.66 4.91 3.18
N HIS A 78 -10.55 5.60 3.04
CA HIS A 78 -10.34 6.59 1.99
C HIS A 78 -9.08 6.20 1.21
N PHE A 79 -9.19 6.09 -0.11
CA PHE A 79 -8.06 5.89 -1.01
C PHE A 79 -7.93 7.10 -1.91
N ARG A 80 -6.76 7.74 -1.94
CA ARG A 80 -6.48 8.96 -2.72
C ARG A 80 -5.05 8.94 -3.26
N SER A 81 -4.82 9.71 -4.29
CA SER A 81 -3.50 9.83 -4.93
C SER A 81 -2.52 10.68 -4.11
N THR A 82 -3.03 11.60 -3.27
CA THR A 82 -2.21 12.50 -2.45
C THR A 82 -2.65 12.52 -0.98
N LEU A 83 -1.75 12.94 -0.10
CA LEU A 83 -2.05 13.13 1.32
C LEU A 83 -3.03 14.29 1.54
N ASP A 84 -2.97 15.33 0.72
CA ASP A 84 -3.89 16.47 0.81
C ASP A 84 -5.33 16.01 0.53
N GLU A 85 -5.55 15.21 -0.50
CA GLU A 85 -6.86 14.62 -0.82
C GLU A 85 -7.35 13.65 0.27
N ILE A 86 -6.45 12.91 0.93
CA ILE A 86 -6.81 12.12 2.14
C ILE A 86 -7.31 13.05 3.25
N GLY A 87 -6.60 14.16 3.50
CA GLY A 87 -6.98 15.16 4.49
C GLY A 87 -8.34 15.79 4.19
N GLU A 88 -8.62 16.10 2.93
CA GLU A 88 -9.91 16.62 2.47
C GLU A 88 -11.03 15.60 2.66
N ALA A 89 -10.80 14.33 2.28
CA ALA A 89 -11.78 13.26 2.46
C ALA A 89 -12.09 13.02 3.94
N GLN A 90 -11.07 12.97 4.80
CA GLN A 90 -11.22 12.87 6.24
C GLN A 90 -12.01 14.06 6.81
N SER A 91 -11.68 15.29 6.41
CA SER A 91 -12.35 16.49 6.85
C SER A 91 -13.81 16.54 6.38
N ALA A 92 -14.10 16.09 5.17
CA ALA A 92 -15.45 15.99 4.65
C ALA A 92 -16.28 14.97 5.43
N PHE A 93 -15.69 13.82 5.78
CA PHE A 93 -16.34 12.83 6.62
C PHE A 93 -16.60 13.36 8.04
N ALA A 94 -15.62 14.05 8.64
CA ALA A 94 -15.74 14.61 9.99
C ALA A 94 -16.86 15.66 10.14
N ARG A 95 -17.30 16.28 9.05
CA ARG A 95 -18.42 17.23 9.03
C ARG A 95 -19.80 16.58 8.89
N GLN A 96 -19.87 15.27 8.71
CA GLN A 96 -21.15 14.58 8.56
C GLN A 96 -21.87 14.45 9.91
N PRO A 97 -23.22 14.58 9.95
CA PRO A 97 -23.99 14.46 11.18
C PRO A 97 -23.79 13.15 11.92
N ILE A 98 -23.51 12.06 11.22
CA ILE A 98 -23.23 10.75 11.81
C ILE A 98 -22.07 10.78 12.81
N MET A 99 -21.13 11.72 12.63
CA MET A 99 -19.96 11.87 13.51
C MET A 99 -20.35 12.18 14.97
N GLU A 100 -21.52 12.73 15.23
CA GLU A 100 -22.04 12.93 16.60
C GLU A 100 -22.23 11.59 17.34
N ALA A 101 -22.49 10.52 16.60
CA ALA A 101 -22.68 9.17 17.13
C ALA A 101 -21.47 8.26 16.99
N LEU A 102 -20.39 8.72 16.38
CA LEU A 102 -19.18 7.92 16.17
C LEU A 102 -18.10 8.28 17.20
N ARG A 103 -17.55 7.26 17.84
CA ARG A 103 -16.40 7.36 18.74
C ARG A 103 -15.18 6.76 18.04
N PRO A 104 -14.12 7.54 17.78
CA PRO A 104 -12.93 7.01 17.16
C PRO A 104 -12.25 6.00 18.09
N VAL A 105 -11.90 4.84 17.54
CA VAL A 105 -11.21 3.75 18.24
C VAL A 105 -9.76 3.69 17.80
N TYR A 106 -9.53 3.70 16.49
CA TYR A 106 -8.20 3.60 15.90
C TYR A 106 -8.19 4.16 14.48
N SER A 107 -7.05 4.66 14.04
CA SER A 107 -6.83 5.01 12.63
C SER A 107 -5.40 4.74 12.24
N PHE A 108 -5.18 4.40 10.97
CA PHE A 108 -3.85 4.30 10.39
C PHE A 108 -3.84 4.75 8.94
N LEU A 109 -2.72 5.32 8.55
CA LEU A 109 -2.41 5.72 7.19
C LEU A 109 -1.39 4.75 6.63
N SER A 110 -1.59 4.33 5.40
CA SER A 110 -0.68 3.45 4.66
C SER A 110 -0.60 3.89 3.20
N ILE A 111 0.29 3.25 2.45
CA ILE A 111 0.36 3.37 1.00
C ILE A 111 0.13 1.98 0.39
N THR A 112 -0.54 1.92 -0.75
CA THR A 112 -0.68 0.68 -1.49
C THR A 112 0.62 0.39 -2.23
N GLU A 113 1.08 -0.86 -2.19
CA GLU A 113 2.37 -1.25 -2.75
C GLU A 113 2.27 -2.51 -3.59
N ALA A 114 3.14 -2.60 -4.59
CA ALA A 114 3.41 -3.83 -5.32
C ALA A 114 4.91 -4.11 -5.31
N GLY A 115 5.31 -5.16 -4.60
CA GLY A 115 6.70 -5.59 -4.53
C GLY A 115 7.18 -6.21 -5.84
N LEU A 116 8.37 -5.85 -6.27
CA LEU A 116 9.02 -6.33 -7.48
C LEU A 116 10.03 -7.47 -7.22
N TYR A 117 9.80 -8.28 -6.20
CA TYR A 117 10.73 -9.33 -5.77
C TYR A 117 11.18 -10.29 -6.90
N HIS A 118 10.22 -10.75 -7.72
CA HIS A 118 10.55 -11.64 -8.82
C HIS A 118 11.37 -10.94 -9.90
N LEU A 119 11.02 -9.69 -10.21
CA LEU A 119 11.72 -8.86 -11.18
C LEU A 119 13.16 -8.60 -10.73
N THR A 120 13.35 -8.10 -9.52
CA THR A 120 14.70 -7.81 -9.00
C THR A 120 15.56 -9.04 -8.86
N ALA A 121 14.99 -10.19 -8.46
CA ALA A 121 15.70 -11.47 -8.42
C ALA A 121 16.09 -11.96 -9.82
N GLN A 122 15.26 -11.76 -10.84
CA GLN A 122 15.59 -12.09 -12.22
C GLN A 122 16.72 -11.19 -12.74
N LEU A 123 16.62 -9.88 -12.56
CA LEU A 123 17.64 -8.92 -12.96
C LEU A 123 19.00 -9.18 -12.29
N ALA A 124 19.01 -9.62 -11.03
CA ALA A 124 20.23 -9.99 -10.34
C ALA A 124 20.90 -11.22 -10.98
N ARG A 125 20.11 -12.25 -11.37
CA ARG A 125 20.62 -13.40 -12.11
C ARG A 125 21.15 -13.02 -13.49
N ASP A 126 20.42 -12.19 -14.22
CA ASP A 126 20.80 -11.69 -15.55
C ASP A 126 22.11 -10.87 -15.49
N ALA A 127 22.26 -10.04 -14.45
CA ALA A 127 23.49 -9.29 -14.19
C ALA A 127 24.68 -10.22 -13.95
N ALA A 128 24.53 -11.23 -13.09
CA ALA A 128 25.59 -12.21 -12.82
C ALA A 128 25.95 -13.02 -14.10
N ALA A 129 24.96 -13.44 -14.88
CA ALA A 129 25.17 -14.21 -16.11
C ALA A 129 25.97 -13.45 -17.18
N ARG A 130 25.87 -12.12 -17.25
CA ARG A 130 26.66 -11.27 -18.15
C ARG A 130 28.00 -10.82 -17.57
N GLY A 131 28.37 -11.28 -16.35
CA GLY A 131 29.59 -10.83 -15.66
C GLY A 131 29.52 -9.44 -15.07
N GLY A 132 28.31 -8.88 -14.95
CA GLY A 132 28.04 -7.59 -14.29
C GLY A 132 27.63 -7.77 -12.83
N SER A 133 27.08 -6.72 -12.23
CA SER A 133 26.65 -6.70 -10.84
C SER A 133 25.29 -6.00 -10.67
N VAL A 134 24.61 -6.33 -9.57
CA VAL A 134 23.42 -5.61 -9.14
C VAL A 134 23.79 -4.14 -8.90
N GLY A 135 23.01 -3.21 -9.50
CA GLY A 135 23.25 -1.77 -9.40
C GLY A 135 24.18 -1.20 -10.48
N ASP A 136 24.73 -2.01 -11.39
CA ASP A 136 25.45 -1.49 -12.54
C ASP A 136 24.50 -0.74 -13.52
N ALA A 137 25.06 0.01 -14.47
CA ALA A 137 24.29 0.85 -15.40
C ALA A 137 23.26 0.03 -16.22
N VAL A 138 23.61 -1.20 -16.61
CA VAL A 138 22.72 -2.09 -17.37
C VAL A 138 21.58 -2.57 -16.47
N TYR A 139 21.90 -3.01 -15.24
CA TYR A 139 20.88 -3.38 -14.24
C TYR A 139 19.89 -2.24 -13.98
N ALA A 140 20.40 -1.01 -13.76
CA ALA A 140 19.57 0.15 -13.48
C ALA A 140 18.63 0.51 -14.65
N ALA A 141 19.15 0.45 -15.89
CA ALA A 141 18.35 0.70 -17.08
C ALA A 141 17.25 -0.37 -17.27
N GLU A 142 17.58 -1.65 -17.10
CA GLU A 142 16.62 -2.74 -17.18
C GLU A 142 15.58 -2.70 -16.07
N LEU A 143 15.98 -2.36 -14.83
CA LEU A 143 15.06 -2.18 -13.70
C LEU A 143 14.05 -1.07 -14.01
N THR A 144 14.50 0.07 -14.49
CA THR A 144 13.62 1.19 -14.87
C THR A 144 12.62 0.78 -15.94
N ALA A 145 13.09 0.15 -17.03
CA ALA A 145 12.24 -0.26 -18.15
C ALA A 145 11.21 -1.32 -17.73
N ARG A 146 11.63 -2.36 -16.99
CA ARG A 146 10.74 -3.44 -16.57
C ARG A 146 9.78 -3.00 -15.46
N SER A 147 10.21 -2.13 -14.54
CA SER A 147 9.33 -1.56 -13.51
C SER A 147 8.21 -0.72 -14.12
N ALA A 148 8.51 0.06 -15.18
CA ALA A 148 7.48 0.79 -15.91
C ALA A 148 6.46 -0.16 -16.58
N ALA A 149 6.93 -1.23 -17.23
CA ALA A 149 6.06 -2.23 -17.82
C ALA A 149 5.20 -2.98 -16.78
N GLU A 150 5.79 -3.31 -15.61
CA GLU A 150 5.04 -3.93 -14.50
C GLU A 150 3.96 -3.00 -13.94
N ARG A 151 4.25 -1.70 -13.81
CA ARG A 151 3.27 -0.70 -13.35
C ARG A 151 2.02 -0.68 -14.23
N ASP A 152 2.18 -0.88 -15.54
CA ASP A 152 1.07 -0.90 -16.50
C ASP A 152 0.34 -2.25 -16.56
N SER A 153 0.89 -3.30 -15.94
CA SER A 153 0.23 -4.60 -15.91
C SER A 153 -1.07 -4.53 -15.10
N GLN A 154 -2.12 -5.22 -15.56
CA GLN A 154 -3.42 -5.24 -14.89
C GLN A 154 -3.32 -5.77 -13.45
N HIS A 155 -2.44 -6.74 -13.20
CA HIS A 155 -2.23 -7.33 -11.89
C HIS A 155 -1.65 -6.33 -10.90
N VAL A 156 -0.64 -5.56 -11.30
CA VAL A 156 0.01 -4.54 -10.48
C VAL A 156 -0.92 -3.33 -10.30
N ARG A 157 -1.57 -2.88 -11.37
CA ARG A 157 -2.53 -1.76 -11.29
C ARG A 157 -3.63 -1.99 -10.27
N ARG A 158 -4.18 -3.21 -10.16
CA ARG A 158 -5.19 -3.56 -9.16
C ARG A 158 -4.69 -3.49 -7.71
N ARG A 159 -3.39 -3.66 -7.50
CA ARG A 159 -2.77 -3.52 -6.17
C ARG A 159 -2.48 -2.07 -5.82
N LEU A 160 -1.96 -1.31 -6.79
CA LEU A 160 -1.59 0.09 -6.61
C LEU A 160 -2.83 1.00 -6.55
N TYR A 161 -3.85 0.69 -7.36
CA TYR A 161 -5.05 1.48 -7.54
C TYR A 161 -6.29 0.59 -7.37
N PRO A 162 -6.57 0.13 -6.14
CA PRO A 162 -7.69 -0.76 -5.89
C PRO A 162 -9.00 -0.08 -6.28
N THR A 163 -9.88 -0.84 -6.94
CA THR A 163 -11.24 -0.39 -7.30
C THR A 163 -12.27 -1.16 -6.47
N VAL A 164 -13.40 -0.52 -6.20
CA VAL A 164 -14.54 -1.13 -5.49
C VAL A 164 -15.33 -2.02 -6.46
#